data_3422051ba3af84863bf898b0ec1a369a
#
_entry.id   3422051ba3af84863bf898b0ec1a369a
#
_cell.length_a   1.000
_cell.length_b   1.000
_cell.length_c   1.000
_cell.angle_alpha   90.00
_cell.angle_beta   90.00
_cell.angle_gamma   90.00
#
_symmetry.space_group_name_H-M   'P 1'
#
loop_
_entity.id
_entity.type
_entity.pdbx_description
1 polymer ?
#
loop_
_entity_poly.entity_id
_entity_poly.type
_entity_poly.pdbx_seq_one_letter_code
_entity_poly.pdbx_strand_id
1 'polypeptide(L)'
;LHLCDRRQRQMCIRDSVWDMEESDIALFHKIYDGILSCKKHSHILLQTYFGDVRDIYQDLIQMPFDGIGLDFIEGKETLNLVNTYGFPQDKQLFAGLVNGKNIWKNHFDKTLKVLQTLKDKKIKAVLSTSCSLLHVPYTLKHEHKISQEYLAYFAFAEEKLGELKELSILADAADYTKEAAYKENQKLFAEERDCKNADVKKRLSEVTENDYVRLPERSTRQKLQKKVLGLPEFPTTTIGSFPQTKDVKANRQAYRKGEISEQEYIDFNRKKIAECVALQEEIGLDVLVHGEYERNDMVEYFGEALGGFLFTEKAWVQSYGTRCVKPPVIWGDVYRKNPITVAWSVYAQSLTKKPMKGMLTGPVTILNWSFPREDISIRESIAQIALAIRDEVLDLEANGIQVIQIDEAALREKLPLRKSDWYTEYLDFAISAFRLTHSGVKPETQIHTHMCYSEFTDIIAAIDDMDADVITFEASRSDLQILDSLRENHFETEVGPGVYDIHSPRVPSVEEIVNALHIMLTKIEKDKLWVNPDCGLKTRGTKETEASLRNMVEAAKEIRKQA
;
A
#
# COMPACT_ATOMS: atom_id res chain seq x y z
N LEU A 1 -13.11 12.99 21.85
CA LEU A 1 -13.75 11.72 21.40
C LEU A 1 -14.43 11.97 20.07
N HIS A 2 -13.82 11.52 19.04
CA HIS A 2 -13.82 12.01 17.68
C HIS A 2 -14.88 11.38 16.78
N LEU A 3 -15.14 12.00 15.63
CA LEU A 3 -15.84 11.41 14.48
C LEU A 3 -15.30 10.01 14.08
N CYS A 4 -14.09 9.69 14.49
CA CYS A 4 -13.53 8.33 14.49
C CYS A 4 -14.27 7.33 15.40
N ASP A 5 -15.11 7.78 16.31
CA ASP A 5 -15.74 6.97 17.35
C ASP A 5 -16.60 5.83 16.78
N ARG A 6 -17.31 6.03 15.66
CA ARG A 6 -18.03 4.94 15.01
C ARG A 6 -17.11 3.94 14.31
N ARG A 7 -15.95 4.39 13.79
CA ARG A 7 -14.92 3.50 13.21
C ARG A 7 -14.08 2.85 14.29
N GLN A 8 -13.78 3.55 15.39
CA GLN A 8 -13.14 2.94 16.55
C GLN A 8 -14.01 1.85 17.19
N ARG A 9 -15.33 2.00 17.21
CA ARG A 9 -16.23 0.92 17.63
C ARG A 9 -16.19 -0.29 16.70
N GLN A 10 -16.04 -0.10 15.40
CA GLN A 10 -15.73 -1.19 14.45
C GLN A 10 -14.31 -1.73 14.63
N MET A 11 -13.34 -0.92 15.05
CA MET A 11 -11.97 -1.36 15.37
C MET A 11 -11.89 -2.16 16.67
N CYS A 12 -12.69 -1.84 17.68
CA CYS A 12 -12.76 -2.64 18.92
C CYS A 12 -13.21 -4.09 18.67
N ILE A 13 -13.99 -4.34 17.62
CA ILE A 13 -14.37 -5.69 17.19
C ILE A 13 -13.19 -6.43 16.52
N ARG A 14 -12.19 -5.72 16.02
CA ARG A 14 -10.97 -6.31 15.44
C ARG A 14 -10.00 -6.85 16.48
N ASP A 15 -10.08 -6.41 17.71
CA ASP A 15 -9.16 -6.83 18.78
C ASP A 15 -9.23 -8.34 19.02
N SER A 16 -10.37 -8.99 18.79
CA SER A 16 -10.53 -10.44 18.88
C SER A 16 -9.80 -11.26 17.80
N VAL A 17 -9.33 -10.61 16.74
CA VAL A 17 -8.54 -11.23 15.66
C VAL A 17 -7.05 -10.86 15.72
N TRP A 18 -6.61 -10.16 16.79
CA TRP A 18 -5.21 -9.92 17.10
C TRP A 18 -4.61 -11.09 17.90
N ASP A 19 -3.30 -11.05 18.12
CA ASP A 19 -2.70 -11.92 19.13
C ASP A 19 -3.20 -11.49 20.51
N MET A 20 -3.83 -12.42 21.24
CA MET A 20 -4.42 -12.14 22.56
C MET A 20 -3.63 -12.86 23.65
N GLU A 21 -3.22 -12.10 24.65
CA GLU A 21 -2.65 -12.62 25.88
C GLU A 21 -3.77 -12.95 26.90
N GLU A 22 -3.44 -13.65 27.99
CA GLU A 22 -4.42 -13.98 29.06
C GLU A 22 -5.11 -12.74 29.61
N SER A 23 -4.39 -11.61 29.71
CA SER A 23 -4.93 -10.33 30.18
C SER A 23 -5.98 -9.77 29.21
N ASP A 24 -5.79 -9.94 27.91
CA ASP A 24 -6.71 -9.47 26.87
C ASP A 24 -7.97 -10.32 26.85
N ILE A 25 -7.83 -11.63 26.99
CA ILE A 25 -8.94 -12.57 27.12
C ILE A 25 -9.76 -12.25 28.38
N ALA A 26 -9.11 -12.00 29.50
CA ALA A 26 -9.78 -11.60 30.74
C ALA A 26 -10.54 -10.28 30.59
N LEU A 27 -9.95 -9.31 29.90
CA LEU A 27 -10.61 -8.03 29.60
C LEU A 27 -11.80 -8.21 28.65
N PHE A 28 -11.66 -9.06 27.64
CA PHE A 28 -12.73 -9.42 26.71
C PHE A 28 -13.94 -10.01 27.48
N HIS A 29 -13.71 -10.98 28.34
CA HIS A 29 -14.75 -11.55 29.22
C HIS A 29 -15.42 -10.46 30.05
N LYS A 30 -14.64 -9.65 30.77
CA LYS A 30 -15.16 -8.58 31.62
C LYS A 30 -16.08 -7.63 30.90
N ILE A 31 -15.71 -7.23 29.66
CA ILE A 31 -16.49 -6.31 28.81
C ILE A 31 -17.77 -6.98 28.34
N TYR A 32 -17.66 -8.17 27.74
CA TYR A 32 -18.80 -8.81 27.09
C TYR A 32 -19.75 -9.48 28.09
N ASP A 33 -19.27 -9.99 29.21
CA ASP A 33 -20.14 -10.45 30.31
C ASP A 33 -20.98 -9.30 30.86
N GLY A 34 -20.38 -8.10 30.99
CA GLY A 34 -21.09 -6.90 31.37
C GLY A 34 -22.19 -6.51 30.37
N ILE A 35 -21.90 -6.56 29.05
CA ILE A 35 -22.86 -6.28 27.98
C ILE A 35 -23.98 -7.34 27.99
N LEU A 36 -23.63 -8.61 28.03
CA LEU A 36 -24.54 -9.74 27.96
C LEU A 36 -25.43 -9.82 29.20
N SER A 37 -24.96 -9.44 30.39
CA SER A 37 -25.77 -9.35 31.60
C SER A 37 -26.91 -8.34 31.53
N CYS A 38 -26.77 -7.32 30.68
CA CYS A 38 -27.81 -6.31 30.39
C CYS A 38 -28.84 -6.77 29.36
N LYS A 39 -28.65 -7.92 28.73
CA LYS A 39 -29.54 -8.49 27.70
C LYS A 39 -30.88 -8.88 28.32
N LYS A 40 -32.00 -8.37 27.76
CA LYS A 40 -33.37 -8.72 28.19
C LYS A 40 -34.15 -9.38 27.05
N HIS A 41 -34.43 -8.62 26.01
CA HIS A 41 -35.29 -9.05 24.89
C HIS A 41 -34.58 -8.95 23.54
N SER A 42 -33.36 -8.44 23.52
CA SER A 42 -32.57 -8.25 22.28
C SER A 42 -31.71 -9.49 21.99
N HIS A 43 -31.58 -9.81 20.71
CA HIS A 43 -30.58 -10.75 20.24
C HIS A 43 -29.26 -10.02 20.02
N ILE A 44 -28.16 -10.63 20.45
CA ILE A 44 -26.80 -10.05 20.30
C ILE A 44 -26.01 -10.92 19.35
N LEU A 45 -25.61 -10.32 18.22
CA LEU A 45 -24.67 -10.87 17.26
C LEU A 45 -23.29 -10.25 17.51
N LEU A 46 -22.28 -11.06 17.80
CA LEU A 46 -20.90 -10.64 17.74
C LEU A 46 -20.36 -10.92 16.34
N GLN A 47 -19.84 -9.89 15.67
CA GLN A 47 -19.31 -10.01 14.31
C GLN A 47 -17.80 -9.78 14.31
N THR A 48 -17.02 -10.75 13.82
CA THR A 48 -15.58 -10.64 13.62
C THR A 48 -15.25 -10.45 12.15
N TYR A 49 -14.21 -9.65 11.84
CA TYR A 49 -13.80 -9.32 10.47
C TYR A 49 -12.28 -9.33 10.34
N PHE A 50 -11.80 -9.60 9.14
CA PHE A 50 -10.42 -9.45 8.68
C PHE A 50 -9.40 -10.42 9.31
N GLY A 51 -9.85 -11.54 9.83
CA GLY A 51 -9.00 -12.58 10.39
C GLY A 51 -9.79 -13.63 11.13
N ASP A 52 -9.09 -14.59 11.72
CA ASP A 52 -9.66 -15.61 12.59
C ASP A 52 -9.46 -15.28 14.06
N VAL A 53 -10.26 -15.92 14.89
CA VAL A 53 -10.31 -15.72 16.35
C VAL A 53 -9.66 -16.88 17.11
N ARG A 54 -8.52 -17.40 16.60
CA ARG A 54 -7.88 -18.64 17.09
C ARG A 54 -7.59 -18.64 18.58
N ASP A 55 -7.24 -17.50 19.17
CA ASP A 55 -6.86 -17.42 20.60
C ASP A 55 -8.06 -17.40 21.53
N ILE A 56 -9.23 -16.99 21.05
CA ILE A 56 -10.44 -16.82 21.87
C ILE A 56 -11.62 -17.67 21.38
N TYR A 57 -11.44 -18.49 20.34
CA TYR A 57 -12.54 -19.21 19.70
C TYR A 57 -13.35 -20.05 20.71
N GLN A 58 -12.68 -20.81 21.59
CA GLN A 58 -13.34 -21.71 22.53
C GLN A 58 -14.14 -20.94 23.59
N ASP A 59 -13.61 -19.82 24.10
CA ASP A 59 -14.32 -18.95 25.02
C ASP A 59 -15.52 -18.29 24.32
N LEU A 60 -15.28 -17.75 23.11
CA LEU A 60 -16.28 -17.06 22.32
C LEU A 60 -17.52 -17.90 22.04
N ILE A 61 -17.36 -19.17 21.68
CA ILE A 61 -18.49 -20.07 21.41
C ILE A 61 -19.26 -20.46 22.66
N GLN A 62 -18.69 -20.34 23.88
CA GLN A 62 -19.34 -20.62 25.16
C GLN A 62 -20.12 -19.41 25.68
N MET A 63 -19.77 -18.20 25.33
CA MET A 63 -20.44 -16.98 25.80
C MET A 63 -21.88 -16.91 25.26
N PRO A 64 -22.85 -16.30 25.99
CA PRO A 64 -24.29 -16.35 25.68
C PRO A 64 -24.69 -15.34 24.56
N PHE A 65 -23.93 -15.27 23.48
CA PHE A 65 -24.33 -14.62 22.25
C PHE A 65 -25.42 -15.43 21.54
N ASP A 66 -26.33 -14.76 20.83
CA ASP A 66 -27.35 -15.44 20.00
C ASP A 66 -26.78 -15.83 18.64
N GLY A 67 -25.77 -15.08 18.16
CA GLY A 67 -25.06 -15.36 16.93
C GLY A 67 -23.62 -14.90 16.98
N ILE A 68 -22.79 -15.56 16.19
CA ILE A 68 -21.39 -15.21 16.01
C ILE A 68 -21.09 -15.17 14.52
N GLY A 69 -20.54 -14.05 14.06
CA GLY A 69 -20.08 -13.89 12.70
C GLY A 69 -18.58 -14.16 12.61
N LEU A 70 -18.21 -15.04 11.70
CA LEU A 70 -16.83 -15.43 11.46
C LEU A 70 -16.43 -15.18 10.01
N ASP A 71 -15.23 -14.68 9.79
CA ASP A 71 -14.63 -14.46 8.49
C ASP A 71 -13.98 -15.75 7.98
N PHE A 72 -14.48 -16.30 6.87
CA PHE A 72 -13.94 -17.50 6.20
C PHE A 72 -13.06 -17.15 5.00
N ILE A 73 -12.86 -15.86 4.72
CA ILE A 73 -12.04 -15.39 3.61
C ILE A 73 -10.65 -15.01 4.09
N GLU A 74 -10.55 -14.07 5.05
CA GLU A 74 -9.26 -13.65 5.64
C GLU A 74 -8.90 -14.44 6.89
N GLY A 75 -9.88 -15.05 7.55
CA GLY A 75 -9.67 -15.95 8.67
C GLY A 75 -9.23 -17.33 8.22
N LYS A 76 -7.93 -17.50 7.93
CA LYS A 76 -7.35 -18.73 7.37
C LYS A 76 -7.63 -19.97 8.23
N GLU A 77 -7.64 -19.81 9.54
CA GLU A 77 -7.89 -20.88 10.50
C GLU A 77 -9.38 -21.08 10.85
N THR A 78 -10.28 -20.19 10.40
CA THR A 78 -11.69 -20.22 10.79
C THR A 78 -12.34 -21.58 10.55
N LEU A 79 -12.17 -22.17 9.37
CA LEU A 79 -12.75 -23.48 9.05
C LEU A 79 -12.12 -24.60 9.91
N ASN A 80 -10.83 -24.54 10.17
CA ASN A 80 -10.12 -25.49 11.03
C ASN A 80 -10.61 -25.41 12.50
N LEU A 81 -10.83 -24.20 13.01
CA LEU A 81 -11.39 -23.98 14.34
C LEU A 81 -12.79 -24.58 14.46
N VAL A 82 -13.67 -24.30 13.50
CA VAL A 82 -15.02 -24.90 13.44
C VAL A 82 -14.95 -26.43 13.30
N ASN A 83 -14.00 -26.96 12.55
CA ASN A 83 -13.85 -28.41 12.38
C ASN A 83 -13.35 -29.09 13.66
N THR A 84 -12.43 -28.45 14.36
CA THR A 84 -11.75 -29.02 15.55
C THR A 84 -12.60 -28.90 16.80
N TYR A 85 -13.18 -27.72 17.06
CA TYR A 85 -13.88 -27.43 18.31
C TYR A 85 -15.40 -27.43 18.16
N GLY A 86 -15.92 -27.55 16.93
CA GLY A 86 -17.35 -27.48 16.66
C GLY A 86 -17.92 -26.07 16.77
N PHE A 87 -19.24 -25.98 16.71
CA PHE A 87 -20.02 -24.75 16.92
C PHE A 87 -21.34 -25.08 17.62
N PRO A 88 -21.79 -24.29 18.63
CA PRO A 88 -22.97 -24.59 19.43
C PRO A 88 -24.28 -24.60 18.62
N GLN A 89 -25.18 -25.51 18.91
CA GLN A 89 -26.46 -25.70 18.21
C GLN A 89 -27.52 -24.62 18.57
N ASP A 90 -27.35 -23.95 19.69
CA ASP A 90 -28.21 -22.89 20.22
C ASP A 90 -27.87 -21.52 19.64
N LYS A 91 -26.79 -21.40 18.88
CA LYS A 91 -26.34 -20.15 18.25
C LYS A 91 -26.44 -20.19 16.73
N GLN A 92 -26.55 -19.02 16.12
CA GLN A 92 -26.45 -18.85 14.67
C GLN A 92 -25.03 -18.48 14.29
N LEU A 93 -24.44 -19.21 13.33
CA LEU A 93 -23.18 -18.84 12.69
C LEU A 93 -23.47 -17.93 11.49
N PHE A 94 -22.99 -16.70 11.53
CA PHE A 94 -22.96 -15.84 10.34
C PHE A 94 -21.65 -16.10 9.59
N ALA A 95 -21.76 -16.94 8.56
CA ALA A 95 -20.62 -17.40 7.80
C ALA A 95 -20.24 -16.39 6.70
N GLY A 96 -19.14 -15.67 6.92
CA GLY A 96 -18.61 -14.67 6.00
C GLY A 96 -17.88 -15.33 4.82
N LEU A 97 -18.62 -15.82 3.83
CA LEU A 97 -18.14 -16.62 2.71
C LEU A 97 -18.09 -15.86 1.36
N VAL A 98 -18.68 -14.67 1.30
CA VAL A 98 -18.60 -13.79 0.14
C VAL A 98 -17.60 -12.68 0.45
N ASN A 99 -16.52 -12.57 -0.34
CA ASN A 99 -15.44 -11.62 -0.10
C ASN A 99 -15.96 -10.16 -0.17
N GLY A 100 -15.99 -9.45 0.96
CA GLY A 100 -16.41 -8.06 1.05
C GLY A 100 -15.29 -7.04 0.77
N LYS A 101 -14.05 -7.50 0.54
CA LYS A 101 -12.84 -6.66 0.44
C LYS A 101 -12.25 -6.61 -0.98
N ASN A 102 -12.52 -7.63 -1.80
CA ASN A 102 -12.04 -7.70 -3.18
C ASN A 102 -13.22 -7.77 -4.16
N ILE A 103 -12.97 -7.38 -5.41
CA ILE A 103 -14.01 -7.20 -6.44
C ILE A 103 -14.31 -8.45 -7.25
N TRP A 104 -13.60 -9.55 -7.02
CA TRP A 104 -13.78 -10.78 -7.79
C TRP A 104 -15.08 -11.48 -7.46
N LYS A 105 -15.66 -12.09 -8.48
CA LYS A 105 -16.88 -12.91 -8.36
C LYS A 105 -16.62 -14.13 -7.49
N ASN A 106 -17.58 -14.51 -6.67
CA ASN A 106 -17.47 -15.67 -5.79
C ASN A 106 -17.43 -16.97 -6.60
N HIS A 107 -16.53 -17.87 -6.22
CA HIS A 107 -16.44 -19.21 -6.80
C HIS A 107 -17.43 -20.14 -6.07
N PHE A 108 -18.63 -20.31 -6.60
CA PHE A 108 -19.73 -21.00 -5.93
C PHE A 108 -19.40 -22.42 -5.47
N ASP A 109 -18.65 -23.18 -6.24
CA ASP A 109 -18.25 -24.53 -5.85
C ASP A 109 -17.43 -24.56 -4.55
N LYS A 110 -16.50 -23.62 -4.38
CA LYS A 110 -15.69 -23.49 -3.15
C LYS A 110 -16.57 -23.12 -1.96
N THR A 111 -17.45 -22.14 -2.12
CA THR A 111 -18.35 -21.66 -1.08
C THR A 111 -19.37 -22.73 -0.69
N LEU A 112 -19.98 -23.41 -1.65
CA LEU A 112 -20.95 -24.47 -1.38
C LEU A 112 -20.33 -25.69 -0.68
N LYS A 113 -19.06 -26.03 -0.94
CA LYS A 113 -18.33 -27.07 -0.21
C LYS A 113 -18.16 -26.71 1.27
N VAL A 114 -17.86 -25.45 1.59
CA VAL A 114 -17.79 -24.99 2.98
C VAL A 114 -19.17 -25.06 3.64
N LEU A 115 -20.22 -24.56 2.96
CA LEU A 115 -21.60 -24.64 3.47
C LEU A 115 -22.05 -26.09 3.70
N GLN A 116 -21.70 -27.01 2.81
CA GLN A 116 -21.99 -28.43 2.99
C GLN A 116 -21.27 -28.99 4.23
N THR A 117 -20.00 -28.64 4.45
CA THR A 117 -19.25 -29.03 5.66
C THR A 117 -19.94 -28.53 6.93
N LEU A 118 -20.43 -27.28 6.94
CA LEU A 118 -21.18 -26.73 8.08
C LEU A 118 -22.53 -27.47 8.28
N LYS A 119 -23.23 -27.79 7.21
CA LYS A 119 -24.51 -28.51 7.22
C LYS A 119 -24.32 -29.94 7.76
N ASP A 120 -23.28 -30.65 7.35
CA ASP A 120 -22.98 -32.01 7.82
C ASP A 120 -22.70 -32.04 9.33
N LYS A 121 -22.13 -30.95 9.87
CA LYS A 121 -21.94 -30.73 11.31
C LYS A 121 -23.21 -30.22 12.02
N LYS A 122 -24.33 -30.08 11.33
CA LYS A 122 -25.61 -29.55 11.83
C LYS A 122 -25.51 -28.11 12.37
N ILE A 123 -24.57 -27.31 11.85
CA ILE A 123 -24.39 -25.92 12.25
C ILE A 123 -25.44 -25.06 11.50
N LYS A 124 -26.18 -24.24 12.25
CA LYS A 124 -27.13 -23.27 11.69
C LYS A 124 -26.36 -22.07 11.13
N ALA A 125 -26.01 -22.14 9.85
CA ALA A 125 -25.28 -21.08 9.16
C ALA A 125 -26.23 -20.09 8.45
N VAL A 126 -25.93 -18.81 8.64
CA VAL A 126 -26.48 -17.69 7.84
C VAL A 126 -25.37 -17.23 6.91
N LEU A 127 -25.59 -17.28 5.62
CA LEU A 127 -24.62 -16.82 4.63
C LEU A 127 -24.45 -15.30 4.72
N SER A 128 -23.22 -14.84 4.78
CA SER A 128 -22.87 -13.43 4.95
C SER A 128 -21.66 -13.04 4.08
N THR A 129 -21.41 -11.73 3.97
CA THR A 129 -20.12 -11.21 3.49
C THR A 129 -19.07 -11.34 4.58
N SER A 130 -17.81 -11.48 4.18
CA SER A 130 -16.66 -11.62 5.10
C SER A 130 -16.44 -10.35 5.93
N CYS A 131 -16.78 -9.19 5.36
CA CYS A 131 -16.73 -7.89 6.02
C CYS A 131 -17.72 -6.91 5.36
N SER A 132 -17.71 -5.65 5.78
CA SER A 132 -18.53 -4.60 5.19
C SER A 132 -18.23 -4.40 3.71
N LEU A 133 -19.26 -4.25 2.87
CA LEU A 133 -19.16 -3.93 1.44
C LEU A 133 -18.70 -2.49 1.15
N LEU A 134 -18.35 -1.70 2.17
CA LEU A 134 -17.71 -0.38 2.00
C LEU A 134 -16.32 -0.47 1.35
N HIS A 135 -15.69 -1.64 1.35
CA HIS A 135 -14.36 -1.85 0.77
C HIS A 135 -14.38 -2.15 -0.73
N VAL A 136 -15.54 -2.39 -1.30
CA VAL A 136 -15.74 -2.63 -2.73
C VAL A 136 -16.58 -1.53 -3.35
N PRO A 137 -16.47 -1.29 -4.68
CA PRO A 137 -17.30 -0.30 -5.36
C PRO A 137 -18.79 -0.66 -5.30
N TYR A 138 -19.64 0.32 -5.60
CA TYR A 138 -21.09 0.17 -5.44
C TYR A 138 -21.72 -0.83 -6.42
N THR A 139 -21.55 -0.63 -7.74
CA THR A 139 -22.19 -1.48 -8.78
C THR A 139 -21.45 -1.44 -10.11
N LEU A 140 -21.49 -2.53 -10.86
CA LEU A 140 -20.96 -2.66 -12.23
C LEU A 140 -21.78 -1.92 -13.29
N LYS A 141 -23.02 -1.54 -13.00
CA LYS A 141 -23.97 -0.96 -13.97
C LYS A 141 -23.46 0.31 -14.68
N HIS A 142 -22.48 0.97 -14.11
CA HIS A 142 -21.91 2.22 -14.62
C HIS A 142 -20.50 2.06 -15.23
N GLU A 143 -20.07 0.83 -15.43
CA GLU A 143 -18.79 0.52 -16.06
C GLU A 143 -19.01 0.21 -17.55
N HIS A 144 -18.76 1.22 -18.42
CA HIS A 144 -19.05 1.10 -19.86
C HIS A 144 -17.78 0.94 -20.73
N LYS A 145 -16.61 1.22 -20.17
CA LYS A 145 -15.32 1.15 -20.89
C LYS A 145 -14.66 -0.21 -20.82
N ILE A 146 -15.05 -1.04 -19.85
CA ILE A 146 -14.55 -2.41 -19.70
C ILE A 146 -15.47 -3.35 -20.47
N SER A 147 -14.90 -4.27 -21.25
CA SER A 147 -15.71 -5.25 -22.00
C SER A 147 -16.50 -6.16 -21.06
N GLN A 148 -17.64 -6.66 -21.52
CA GLN A 148 -18.49 -7.57 -20.75
C GLN A 148 -17.76 -8.88 -20.37
N GLU A 149 -16.81 -9.28 -21.16
CA GLU A 149 -15.96 -10.44 -20.91
C GLU A 149 -15.18 -10.27 -19.59
N TYR A 150 -14.58 -9.09 -19.34
CA TYR A 150 -13.87 -8.79 -18.09
C TYR A 150 -14.85 -8.55 -16.94
N LEU A 151 -15.94 -7.80 -17.18
CA LEU A 151 -16.94 -7.52 -16.16
C LEU A 151 -17.62 -8.77 -15.61
N ALA A 152 -17.69 -9.84 -16.38
CA ALA A 152 -18.25 -11.12 -15.95
C ALA A 152 -17.52 -11.73 -14.72
N TYR A 153 -16.25 -11.39 -14.53
CA TYR A 153 -15.45 -11.86 -13.40
C TYR A 153 -15.53 -10.95 -12.17
N PHE A 154 -16.20 -9.80 -12.26
CA PHE A 154 -16.29 -8.84 -11.16
C PHE A 154 -17.63 -8.92 -10.45
N ALA A 155 -17.62 -8.63 -9.15
CA ALA A 155 -18.79 -8.45 -8.33
C ALA A 155 -18.52 -7.30 -7.35
N PHE A 156 -19.23 -6.16 -7.55
CA PHE A 156 -19.23 -5.03 -6.64
C PHE A 156 -20.31 -5.22 -5.56
N ALA A 157 -20.61 -4.23 -4.75
CA ALA A 157 -21.48 -4.41 -3.59
C ALA A 157 -22.89 -4.92 -3.96
N GLU A 158 -23.55 -4.37 -4.98
CA GLU A 158 -24.85 -4.86 -5.44
C GLU A 158 -24.77 -6.29 -5.99
N GLU A 159 -23.75 -6.58 -6.78
CA GLU A 159 -23.56 -7.90 -7.36
C GLU A 159 -23.25 -8.95 -6.29
N LYS A 160 -22.51 -8.59 -5.23
CA LYS A 160 -22.25 -9.48 -4.07
C LYS A 160 -23.51 -9.79 -3.28
N LEU A 161 -24.45 -8.85 -3.19
CA LEU A 161 -25.79 -9.14 -2.63
C LEU A 161 -26.56 -10.13 -3.52
N GLY A 162 -26.39 -10.04 -4.84
CA GLY A 162 -26.89 -11.03 -5.79
C GLY A 162 -26.29 -12.42 -5.56
N GLU A 163 -24.97 -12.50 -5.38
CA GLU A 163 -24.26 -13.75 -5.07
C GLU A 163 -24.75 -14.39 -3.76
N LEU A 164 -24.97 -13.61 -2.71
CA LEU A 164 -25.55 -14.12 -1.46
C LEU A 164 -26.91 -14.76 -1.69
N LYS A 165 -27.77 -14.12 -2.49
CA LYS A 165 -29.10 -14.66 -2.83
C LYS A 165 -28.99 -15.96 -3.64
N GLU A 166 -28.15 -15.98 -4.67
CA GLU A 166 -27.94 -17.17 -5.51
C GLU A 166 -27.39 -18.34 -4.70
N LEU A 167 -26.35 -18.08 -3.88
CA LEU A 167 -25.74 -19.09 -3.00
C LEU A 167 -26.74 -19.63 -1.97
N SER A 168 -27.64 -18.80 -1.44
CA SER A 168 -28.70 -19.25 -0.53
C SER A 168 -29.65 -20.23 -1.22
N ILE A 169 -30.07 -19.92 -2.45
CA ILE A 169 -30.95 -20.81 -3.25
C ILE A 169 -30.22 -22.13 -3.55
N LEU A 170 -28.94 -22.06 -3.94
CA LEU A 170 -28.13 -23.24 -4.25
C LEU A 170 -27.90 -24.13 -3.03
N ALA A 171 -27.69 -23.54 -1.85
CA ALA A 171 -27.47 -24.27 -0.60
C ALA A 171 -28.71 -25.06 -0.15
N ASP A 172 -29.92 -24.58 -0.52
CA ASP A 172 -31.20 -25.22 -0.22
C ASP A 172 -31.65 -26.21 -1.31
N ALA A 173 -31.01 -26.21 -2.49
CA ALA A 173 -31.35 -27.07 -3.59
C ALA A 173 -31.03 -28.56 -3.28
N ALA A 174 -31.89 -29.46 -3.71
CA ALA A 174 -31.67 -30.90 -3.55
C ALA A 174 -30.39 -31.38 -4.30
N ASP A 175 -30.10 -30.76 -5.43
CA ASP A 175 -28.90 -31.00 -6.25
C ASP A 175 -28.53 -29.69 -6.97
N TYR A 176 -27.68 -28.89 -6.31
CA TYR A 176 -27.27 -27.57 -6.83
C TYR A 176 -26.50 -27.67 -8.14
N THR A 177 -25.90 -28.83 -8.45
CA THR A 177 -25.15 -29.00 -9.70
C THR A 177 -26.03 -28.93 -10.95
N LYS A 178 -27.35 -29.06 -10.79
CA LYS A 178 -28.33 -28.95 -11.88
C LYS A 178 -28.82 -27.53 -12.11
N GLU A 179 -28.61 -26.64 -11.15
CA GLU A 179 -29.09 -25.26 -11.18
C GLU A 179 -28.32 -24.41 -12.22
N ALA A 180 -29.03 -23.52 -12.90
CA ALA A 180 -28.49 -22.67 -13.95
C ALA A 180 -27.37 -21.75 -13.41
N ALA A 181 -27.60 -21.09 -12.29
CA ALA A 181 -26.63 -20.18 -11.65
C ALA A 181 -25.31 -20.89 -11.32
N TYR A 182 -25.38 -22.14 -10.82
CA TYR A 182 -24.17 -22.94 -10.57
C TYR A 182 -23.42 -23.26 -11.87
N LYS A 183 -24.15 -23.72 -12.90
CA LYS A 183 -23.55 -24.07 -14.19
C LYS A 183 -22.88 -22.88 -14.88
N GLU A 184 -23.52 -21.72 -14.83
CA GLU A 184 -22.97 -20.47 -15.38
C GLU A 184 -21.71 -20.06 -14.63
N ASN A 185 -21.71 -20.13 -13.28
CA ASN A 185 -20.54 -19.85 -12.46
C ASN A 185 -19.40 -20.83 -12.75
N GLN A 186 -19.71 -22.15 -12.84
CA GLN A 186 -18.70 -23.15 -13.18
C GLN A 186 -18.12 -22.94 -14.58
N LYS A 187 -18.95 -22.61 -15.57
CA LYS A 187 -18.50 -22.29 -16.92
C LYS A 187 -17.49 -21.12 -16.90
N LEU A 188 -17.83 -20.02 -16.20
CA LEU A 188 -16.96 -18.86 -16.08
C LEU A 188 -15.57 -19.21 -15.52
N PHE A 189 -15.52 -20.05 -14.48
CA PHE A 189 -14.25 -20.44 -13.85
C PHE A 189 -13.53 -21.61 -14.54
N ALA A 190 -14.19 -22.33 -15.43
CA ALA A 190 -13.57 -23.34 -16.28
C ALA A 190 -12.89 -22.74 -17.51
N GLU A 191 -13.31 -21.56 -17.96
CA GLU A 191 -12.67 -20.83 -19.05
C GLU A 191 -11.35 -20.23 -18.56
N GLU A 192 -10.28 -20.46 -19.33
CA GLU A 192 -8.99 -19.85 -19.01
C GLU A 192 -9.04 -18.36 -19.37
N ARG A 193 -8.81 -17.50 -18.37
CA ARG A 193 -8.75 -16.05 -18.58
C ARG A 193 -7.56 -15.71 -19.49
N ASP A 194 -7.79 -14.81 -20.45
CA ASP A 194 -6.70 -14.18 -21.22
C ASP A 194 -5.95 -13.15 -20.34
N CYS A 195 -5.17 -13.67 -19.41
CA CYS A 195 -4.45 -12.89 -18.42
C CYS A 195 -3.00 -13.33 -18.23
N LYS A 196 -2.56 -14.33 -18.99
CA LYS A 196 -1.23 -14.94 -18.87
C LYS A 196 -0.27 -14.41 -19.93
N ASN A 197 0.96 -14.16 -19.51
CA ASN A 197 2.07 -13.76 -20.39
C ASN A 197 3.23 -14.76 -20.19
N ALA A 198 3.57 -15.50 -21.25
CA ALA A 198 4.62 -16.52 -21.22
C ALA A 198 6.01 -15.95 -20.88
N ASP A 199 6.31 -14.73 -21.35
CA ASP A 199 7.59 -14.08 -21.08
C ASP A 199 7.70 -13.66 -19.61
N VAL A 200 6.62 -13.19 -19.00
CA VAL A 200 6.57 -12.87 -17.57
C VAL A 200 6.80 -14.12 -16.73
N LYS A 201 6.13 -15.23 -17.08
CA LYS A 201 6.30 -16.50 -16.37
C LYS A 201 7.72 -17.04 -16.50
N LYS A 202 8.28 -17.01 -17.71
CA LYS A 202 9.66 -17.41 -17.95
C LYS A 202 10.60 -16.58 -17.09
N ARG A 203 10.51 -15.27 -17.16
CA ARG A 203 11.35 -14.35 -16.40
C ARG A 203 11.25 -14.59 -14.89
N LEU A 204 10.04 -14.82 -14.37
CA LEU A 204 9.85 -15.11 -12.96
C LEU A 204 10.51 -16.44 -12.54
N SER A 205 10.50 -17.46 -13.41
CA SER A 205 11.17 -18.74 -13.16
C SER A 205 12.71 -18.67 -13.22
N GLU A 206 13.26 -17.60 -13.78
CA GLU A 206 14.70 -17.36 -13.86
C GLU A 206 15.25 -16.57 -12.65
N VAL A 207 14.37 -16.04 -11.78
CA VAL A 207 14.75 -15.34 -10.55
C VAL A 207 15.40 -16.32 -9.57
N THR A 208 16.54 -15.93 -9.03
CA THR A 208 17.33 -16.70 -8.07
C THR A 208 17.53 -15.91 -6.77
N GLU A 209 18.01 -16.54 -5.72
CA GLU A 209 18.35 -15.87 -4.45
C GLU A 209 19.33 -14.69 -4.63
N ASN A 210 20.20 -14.75 -5.63
CA ASN A 210 21.14 -13.67 -5.92
C ASN A 210 20.44 -12.39 -6.43
N ASP A 211 19.25 -12.51 -7.00
CA ASP A 211 18.47 -11.38 -7.50
C ASP A 211 17.87 -10.53 -6.38
N TYR A 212 17.91 -11.00 -5.15
CA TYR A 212 17.48 -10.28 -3.95
C TYR A 212 18.63 -9.65 -3.18
N VAL A 213 19.89 -9.85 -3.63
CA VAL A 213 21.08 -9.39 -2.92
C VAL A 213 21.78 -8.28 -3.70
N ARG A 214 22.10 -7.20 -3.02
CA ARG A 214 22.84 -6.07 -3.56
C ARG A 214 24.27 -6.04 -3.00
N LEU A 215 25.25 -6.21 -3.86
CA LEU A 215 26.68 -6.20 -3.50
C LEU A 215 27.37 -4.95 -4.02
N PRO A 216 28.46 -4.48 -3.34
CA PRO A 216 28.93 -4.89 -2.02
C PRO A 216 27.95 -4.51 -0.90
N GLU A 217 28.25 -4.86 0.33
CA GLU A 217 27.47 -4.48 1.51
C GLU A 217 27.25 -2.97 1.64
N ARG A 218 26.19 -2.57 2.34
CA ARG A 218 25.72 -1.16 2.45
C ARG A 218 26.83 -0.20 2.88
N SER A 219 27.62 -0.54 3.88
CA SER A 219 28.73 0.32 4.38
C SER A 219 29.78 0.63 3.32
N THR A 220 30.01 -0.29 2.39
CA THR A 220 30.92 -0.10 1.25
C THR A 220 30.26 0.73 0.17
N ARG A 221 28.97 0.49 -0.14
CA ARG A 221 28.20 1.29 -1.10
C ARG A 221 28.10 2.75 -0.68
N GLN A 222 27.81 3.04 0.59
CA GLN A 222 27.75 4.40 1.14
C GLN A 222 29.05 5.19 0.89
N LYS A 223 30.21 4.57 1.10
CA LYS A 223 31.52 5.21 0.84
C LYS A 223 31.70 5.53 -0.64
N LEU A 224 31.31 4.62 -1.53
CA LEU A 224 31.37 4.83 -2.99
C LEU A 224 30.41 5.94 -3.42
N GLN A 225 29.19 5.93 -2.95
CA GLN A 225 28.14 6.91 -3.26
C GLN A 225 28.53 8.31 -2.77
N LYS A 226 29.02 8.46 -1.54
CA LYS A 226 29.55 9.73 -1.02
C LYS A 226 30.65 10.30 -1.90
N LYS A 227 31.57 9.44 -2.38
CA LYS A 227 32.65 9.87 -3.28
C LYS A 227 32.16 10.29 -4.66
N VAL A 228 31.18 9.54 -5.23
CA VAL A 228 30.68 9.80 -6.60
C VAL A 228 29.74 11.00 -6.62
N LEU A 229 28.81 11.08 -5.67
CA LEU A 229 27.82 12.16 -5.62
C LEU A 229 28.44 13.48 -5.13
N GLY A 230 29.49 13.45 -4.30
CA GLY A 230 30.17 14.65 -3.79
C GLY A 230 29.28 15.58 -3.00
N LEU A 231 28.22 15.05 -2.35
CA LEU A 231 27.27 15.82 -1.58
C LEU A 231 27.91 16.37 -0.29
N PRO A 232 27.47 17.54 0.19
CA PRO A 232 27.91 18.07 1.48
C PRO A 232 27.34 17.23 2.64
N GLU A 233 27.83 17.44 3.86
CA GLU A 233 27.14 16.94 5.08
C GLU A 233 25.72 17.48 5.13
N PHE A 234 24.79 16.69 5.69
CA PHE A 234 23.36 17.03 5.74
C PHE A 234 22.79 17.42 4.38
N PRO A 235 22.82 16.50 3.37
CA PRO A 235 22.35 16.81 2.04
C PRO A 235 20.85 17.18 2.07
N THR A 236 20.50 18.21 1.30
CA THR A 236 19.10 18.68 1.21
C THR A 236 18.42 18.13 -0.05
N THR A 237 17.21 17.64 0.12
CA THR A 237 16.37 17.12 -0.99
C THR A 237 14.89 17.34 -0.69
N THR A 238 14.02 17.02 -1.65
CA THR A 238 12.57 16.87 -1.45
C THR A 238 12.15 15.42 -1.72
N ILE A 239 10.88 15.10 -1.39
CA ILE A 239 10.39 13.72 -1.55
C ILE A 239 10.07 13.41 -3.02
N GLY A 240 9.64 14.40 -3.83
CA GLY A 240 9.38 14.19 -5.26
C GLY A 240 8.41 15.19 -5.85
N SER A 241 7.16 15.16 -5.43
CA SER A 241 6.12 16.02 -6.00
C SER A 241 6.24 17.47 -5.55
N PHE A 242 6.02 18.38 -6.49
CA PHE A 242 5.82 19.82 -6.26
C PHE A 242 4.32 20.21 -6.39
N PRO A 243 3.93 21.45 -6.01
CA PRO A 243 2.53 21.87 -6.01
C PRO A 243 1.82 21.64 -7.34
N GLN A 244 0.71 20.92 -7.30
CA GLN A 244 -0.16 20.64 -8.45
C GLN A 244 -1.13 21.81 -8.65
N THR A 245 -0.67 22.84 -9.34
CA THR A 245 -1.42 24.07 -9.65
C THR A 245 -2.63 23.81 -10.56
N LYS A 246 -3.53 24.79 -10.68
CA LYS A 246 -4.76 24.65 -11.47
C LYS A 246 -4.46 24.41 -12.97
N ASP A 247 -3.42 25.04 -13.50
CA ASP A 247 -2.99 24.89 -14.90
C ASP A 247 -2.42 23.48 -15.16
N VAL A 248 -1.64 22.90 -14.24
CA VAL A 248 -1.14 21.53 -14.33
C VAL A 248 -2.31 20.52 -14.38
N LYS A 249 -3.30 20.71 -13.49
CA LYS A 249 -4.50 19.87 -13.47
C LYS A 249 -5.33 20.01 -14.73
N ALA A 250 -5.49 21.25 -15.23
CA ALA A 250 -6.22 21.54 -16.47
C ALA A 250 -5.54 20.92 -17.70
N ASN A 251 -4.20 21.04 -17.80
CA ASN A 251 -3.42 20.43 -18.89
C ASN A 251 -3.59 18.91 -18.95
N ARG A 252 -3.49 18.23 -17.81
CA ARG A 252 -3.70 16.77 -17.71
C ARG A 252 -5.13 16.38 -18.09
N GLN A 253 -6.12 17.16 -17.65
CA GLN A 253 -7.52 16.91 -18.00
C GLN A 253 -7.79 17.12 -19.49
N ALA A 254 -7.25 18.17 -20.09
CA ALA A 254 -7.38 18.45 -21.52
C ALA A 254 -6.78 17.32 -22.37
N TYR A 255 -5.59 16.83 -22.00
CA TYR A 255 -4.96 15.70 -22.66
C TYR A 255 -5.82 14.41 -22.55
N ARG A 256 -6.31 14.07 -21.35
CA ARG A 256 -7.19 12.90 -21.13
C ARG A 256 -8.49 12.97 -21.93
N LYS A 257 -8.98 14.16 -22.24
CA LYS A 257 -10.17 14.37 -23.09
C LYS A 257 -9.86 14.44 -24.58
N GLY A 258 -8.60 14.42 -24.98
CA GLY A 258 -8.18 14.61 -26.37
C GLY A 258 -8.35 16.06 -26.87
N GLU A 259 -8.45 17.04 -25.98
CA GLU A 259 -8.59 18.47 -26.29
C GLU A 259 -7.24 19.10 -26.72
N ILE A 260 -6.13 18.48 -26.33
CA ILE A 260 -4.75 18.85 -26.73
C ILE A 260 -4.01 17.60 -27.22
N SER A 261 -3.01 17.82 -28.05
CA SER A 261 -2.12 16.77 -28.55
C SER A 261 -1.14 16.28 -27.47
N GLU A 262 -0.56 15.10 -27.68
CA GLU A 262 0.49 14.57 -26.83
C GLU A 262 1.70 15.50 -26.77
N GLN A 263 2.09 16.11 -27.89
CA GLN A 263 3.21 17.04 -27.95
C GLN A 263 2.95 18.30 -27.10
N GLU A 264 1.76 18.89 -27.19
CA GLU A 264 1.38 20.03 -26.36
C GLU A 264 1.41 19.69 -24.87
N TYR A 265 0.94 18.48 -24.50
CA TYR A 265 1.00 17.97 -23.14
C TYR A 265 2.45 17.80 -22.65
N ILE A 266 3.32 17.22 -23.49
CA ILE A 266 4.74 17.04 -23.17
C ILE A 266 5.44 18.38 -23.00
N ASP A 267 5.24 19.31 -23.92
CA ASP A 267 5.90 20.62 -23.91
C ASP A 267 5.49 21.44 -22.68
N PHE A 268 4.22 21.39 -22.29
CA PHE A 268 3.75 22.02 -21.06
C PHE A 268 4.44 21.43 -19.82
N ASN A 269 4.48 20.10 -19.70
CA ASN A 269 5.13 19.44 -18.58
C ASN A 269 6.63 19.72 -18.54
N ARG A 270 7.33 19.70 -19.67
CA ARG A 270 8.74 20.09 -19.76
C ARG A 270 8.99 21.52 -19.29
N LYS A 271 8.12 22.46 -19.65
CA LYS A 271 8.18 23.83 -19.13
C LYS A 271 8.06 23.86 -17.62
N LYS A 272 7.10 23.13 -17.04
CA LYS A 272 6.92 23.05 -15.57
C LYS A 272 8.11 22.40 -14.87
N ILE A 273 8.68 21.36 -15.45
CA ILE A 273 9.90 20.72 -14.95
C ILE A 273 11.07 21.73 -14.99
N ALA A 274 11.24 22.47 -16.06
CA ALA A 274 12.31 23.47 -16.16
C ALA A 274 12.16 24.60 -15.12
N GLU A 275 10.94 25.11 -14.92
CA GLU A 275 10.63 26.08 -13.85
C GLU A 275 10.95 25.52 -12.46
N CYS A 276 10.61 24.26 -12.23
CA CYS A 276 10.86 23.56 -10.96
C CYS A 276 12.35 23.33 -10.69
N VAL A 277 13.10 22.88 -11.68
CA VAL A 277 14.55 22.66 -11.55
C VAL A 277 15.26 23.99 -11.30
N ALA A 278 14.92 25.05 -12.05
CA ALA A 278 15.49 26.39 -11.85
C ALA A 278 15.23 26.93 -10.42
N LEU A 279 14.01 26.74 -9.91
CA LEU A 279 13.66 27.13 -8.53
C LEU A 279 14.48 26.35 -7.50
N GLN A 280 14.64 25.05 -7.65
CA GLN A 280 15.43 24.20 -6.74
C GLN A 280 16.92 24.59 -6.77
N GLU A 281 17.47 24.93 -7.94
CA GLU A 281 18.83 25.43 -8.08
C GLU A 281 19.00 26.78 -7.36
N GLU A 282 18.07 27.72 -7.55
CA GLU A 282 18.06 29.04 -6.90
C GLU A 282 17.96 28.92 -5.38
N ILE A 283 17.11 28.03 -4.87
CA ILE A 283 16.99 27.72 -3.44
C ILE A 283 18.30 27.11 -2.91
N GLY A 284 18.97 26.32 -3.73
CA GLY A 284 20.24 25.68 -3.39
C GLY A 284 20.10 24.28 -2.81
N LEU A 285 19.05 23.53 -3.19
CA LEU A 285 18.94 22.10 -2.86
C LEU A 285 20.12 21.31 -3.45
N ASP A 286 20.54 20.25 -2.76
CA ASP A 286 21.71 19.45 -3.15
C ASP A 286 21.33 18.33 -4.12
N VAL A 287 20.21 17.65 -3.90
CA VAL A 287 19.63 16.63 -4.80
C VAL A 287 18.24 17.09 -5.23
N LEU A 288 18.03 17.19 -6.55
CA LEU A 288 16.85 17.77 -7.14
C LEU A 288 15.85 16.69 -7.58
N VAL A 289 14.59 17.10 -7.78
CA VAL A 289 13.52 16.26 -8.34
C VAL A 289 12.86 16.97 -9.52
N HIS A 290 12.22 16.21 -10.43
CA HIS A 290 11.53 16.80 -11.59
C HIS A 290 10.14 17.40 -11.26
N GLY A 291 9.58 17.12 -10.06
CA GLY A 291 8.35 17.72 -9.54
C GLY A 291 7.06 16.96 -9.83
N GLU A 292 7.08 15.89 -10.60
CA GLU A 292 5.96 14.96 -10.87
C GLU A 292 4.71 15.61 -11.49
N TYR A 293 4.86 16.55 -12.39
CA TYR A 293 3.74 17.28 -13.00
C TYR A 293 2.86 16.41 -13.91
N GLU A 294 3.40 15.31 -14.44
CA GLU A 294 2.73 14.33 -15.26
C GLU A 294 1.78 13.42 -14.46
N ARG A 295 1.98 13.29 -13.14
CA ARG A 295 1.27 12.32 -12.28
C ARG A 295 0.06 12.93 -11.59
N ASN A 296 -1.07 12.21 -11.61
CA ASN A 296 -2.23 12.53 -10.76
C ASN A 296 -2.22 11.72 -9.46
N ASP A 297 -1.95 10.43 -9.58
CA ASP A 297 -1.88 9.47 -8.48
C ASP A 297 -0.70 8.54 -8.71
N MET A 298 -0.02 8.14 -7.63
CA MET A 298 1.20 7.37 -7.73
C MET A 298 0.99 5.91 -8.18
N VAL A 299 -0.20 5.34 -7.98
CA VAL A 299 -0.50 3.96 -8.40
C VAL A 299 -1.22 3.95 -9.74
N GLU A 300 -2.20 4.84 -9.98
CA GLU A 300 -2.88 4.97 -11.26
C GLU A 300 -1.87 5.23 -12.39
N TYR A 301 -0.92 6.16 -12.19
CA TYR A 301 0.08 6.51 -13.18
C TYR A 301 0.94 5.31 -13.62
N PHE A 302 1.46 4.55 -12.65
CA PHE A 302 2.27 3.36 -12.97
C PHE A 302 1.42 2.23 -13.54
N GLY A 303 0.23 2.00 -13.01
CA GLY A 303 -0.68 0.99 -13.53
C GLY A 303 -1.09 1.23 -14.99
N GLU A 304 -1.32 2.51 -15.40
CA GLU A 304 -1.63 2.86 -16.79
C GLU A 304 -0.47 2.51 -17.75
N ALA A 305 0.78 2.64 -17.29
CA ALA A 305 1.98 2.35 -18.06
C ALA A 305 2.35 0.85 -18.09
N LEU A 306 1.91 0.08 -17.10
CA LEU A 306 2.19 -1.36 -17.00
C LEU A 306 1.17 -2.19 -17.78
N GLY A 307 1.58 -3.39 -18.24
CA GLY A 307 0.66 -4.42 -18.71
C GLY A 307 0.01 -5.15 -17.55
N GLY A 308 -1.14 -5.78 -17.78
CA GLY A 308 -1.85 -6.55 -16.76
C GLY A 308 -2.83 -5.77 -15.89
N PHE A 309 -2.97 -4.45 -16.10
CA PHE A 309 -3.90 -3.60 -15.35
C PHE A 309 -5.15 -3.23 -16.13
N LEU A 310 -6.28 -3.11 -15.43
CA LEU A 310 -7.54 -2.54 -15.93
C LEU A 310 -7.95 -1.34 -15.06
N PHE A 311 -8.65 -0.39 -15.70
CA PHE A 311 -9.12 0.84 -15.07
C PHE A 311 -10.61 0.99 -15.23
N THR A 312 -11.30 1.14 -14.11
CA THR A 312 -12.74 1.34 -14.03
C THR A 312 -13.12 2.82 -14.23
N GLU A 313 -14.38 3.08 -14.54
CA GLU A 313 -14.91 4.46 -14.66
C GLU A 313 -15.43 5.01 -13.34
N LYS A 314 -16.18 4.19 -12.58
CA LYS A 314 -16.94 4.60 -11.39
C LYS A 314 -16.67 3.77 -10.14
N ALA A 315 -15.70 2.88 -10.17
CA ALA A 315 -15.39 1.99 -9.06
C ALA A 315 -14.68 2.71 -7.90
N TRP A 316 -15.32 3.74 -7.37
CA TRP A 316 -14.84 4.49 -6.23
C TRP A 316 -15.07 3.72 -4.93
N VAL A 317 -14.05 3.69 -4.07
CA VAL A 317 -14.10 3.17 -2.71
C VAL A 317 -13.65 4.23 -1.72
N GLN A 318 -14.10 4.12 -0.48
CA GLN A 318 -13.66 5.00 0.57
C GLN A 318 -12.19 4.73 0.92
N SER A 319 -11.40 5.79 0.98
CA SER A 319 -10.03 5.80 1.43
C SER A 319 -9.93 6.44 2.83
N TYR A 320 -8.80 7.05 3.12
CA TYR A 320 -8.58 7.71 4.41
C TYR A 320 -9.47 8.95 4.59
N GLY A 321 -10.11 9.04 5.74
CA GLY A 321 -10.99 10.17 6.08
C GLY A 321 -12.23 10.25 5.19
N THR A 322 -12.42 11.38 4.52
CA THR A 322 -13.52 11.66 3.58
C THR A 322 -13.10 11.48 2.11
N ARG A 323 -11.88 11.01 1.87
CA ARG A 323 -11.37 10.81 0.51
C ARG A 323 -11.93 9.51 -0.08
N CYS A 324 -12.13 9.54 -1.40
CA CYS A 324 -12.39 8.35 -2.18
C CYS A 324 -11.24 8.14 -3.16
N VAL A 325 -10.94 6.88 -3.44
CA VAL A 325 -9.96 6.46 -4.44
C VAL A 325 -10.63 5.50 -5.43
N LYS A 326 -10.02 5.35 -6.57
CA LYS A 326 -10.44 4.41 -7.60
C LYS A 326 -9.26 3.48 -7.89
N PRO A 327 -9.12 2.39 -7.12
CA PRO A 327 -7.99 1.49 -7.27
C PRO A 327 -7.95 0.87 -8.66
N PRO A 328 -6.77 0.75 -9.28
CA PRO A 328 -6.60 -0.10 -10.46
C PRO A 328 -6.94 -1.57 -10.14
N VAL A 329 -7.26 -2.33 -11.16
CA VAL A 329 -7.48 -3.78 -11.05
C VAL A 329 -6.29 -4.50 -11.68
N ILE A 330 -5.63 -5.35 -10.92
CA ILE A 330 -4.61 -6.26 -11.45
C ILE A 330 -5.34 -7.43 -12.09
N TRP A 331 -5.46 -7.40 -13.41
CA TRP A 331 -6.20 -8.39 -14.19
C TRP A 331 -5.34 -9.59 -14.60
N GLY A 332 -4.13 -9.31 -15.06
CA GLY A 332 -3.25 -10.30 -15.68
C GLY A 332 -1.80 -10.19 -15.22
N ASP A 333 -0.92 -10.94 -15.87
CA ASP A 333 0.51 -10.90 -15.60
C ASP A 333 1.07 -9.52 -15.86
N VAL A 334 1.81 -8.99 -14.87
CA VAL A 334 2.30 -7.61 -14.89
C VAL A 334 3.67 -7.52 -15.54
N TYR A 335 3.82 -6.57 -16.46
CA TYR A 335 5.08 -6.28 -17.15
C TYR A 335 5.16 -4.81 -17.56
N ARG A 336 6.37 -4.30 -17.73
CA ARG A 336 6.63 -2.96 -18.25
C ARG A 336 6.50 -2.96 -19.78
N LYS A 337 5.63 -2.11 -20.31
CA LYS A 337 5.43 -1.97 -21.77
C LYS A 337 6.51 -1.12 -22.41
N ASN A 338 6.80 0.03 -21.80
CA ASN A 338 7.73 1.05 -22.30
C ASN A 338 8.36 1.77 -21.09
N PRO A 339 9.45 2.54 -21.25
CA PRO A 339 9.95 3.46 -20.23
C PRO A 339 8.83 4.38 -19.71
N ILE A 340 8.74 4.53 -18.39
CA ILE A 340 7.63 5.24 -17.73
C ILE A 340 8.03 6.66 -17.33
N THR A 341 9.16 6.78 -16.62
CA THR A 341 9.63 8.02 -16.01
C THR A 341 10.96 8.51 -16.58
N VAL A 342 11.65 7.64 -17.33
CA VAL A 342 13.00 7.89 -17.86
C VAL A 342 13.09 9.19 -18.63
N ALA A 343 12.16 9.43 -19.58
CA ALA A 343 12.17 10.62 -20.42
C ALA A 343 12.05 11.92 -19.61
N TRP A 344 11.24 11.91 -18.55
CA TRP A 344 11.06 13.07 -17.66
C TRP A 344 12.29 13.30 -16.78
N SER A 345 12.84 12.23 -16.21
CA SER A 345 14.03 12.29 -15.35
C SER A 345 15.27 12.73 -16.14
N VAL A 346 15.49 12.19 -17.33
CA VAL A 346 16.60 12.54 -18.22
C VAL A 346 16.49 13.99 -18.69
N TYR A 347 15.28 14.43 -19.07
CA TYR A 347 15.06 15.84 -19.41
C TYR A 347 15.39 16.76 -18.23
N ALA A 348 14.91 16.43 -17.03
CA ALA A 348 15.21 17.21 -15.84
C ALA A 348 16.72 17.23 -15.53
N GLN A 349 17.41 16.08 -15.62
CA GLN A 349 18.86 16.00 -15.45
C GLN A 349 19.64 16.84 -16.47
N SER A 350 19.12 16.98 -17.70
CA SER A 350 19.79 17.81 -18.73
C SER A 350 19.80 19.31 -18.40
N LEU A 351 18.98 19.75 -17.45
CA LEU A 351 18.86 21.15 -17.04
C LEU A 351 19.80 21.53 -15.89
N THR A 352 20.46 20.56 -15.25
CA THR A 352 21.30 20.80 -14.05
C THR A 352 22.52 19.90 -14.03
N LYS A 353 23.56 20.33 -13.31
CA LYS A 353 24.74 19.52 -12.99
C LYS A 353 24.61 18.77 -11.66
N LYS A 354 23.63 19.14 -10.83
CA LYS A 354 23.34 18.46 -9.56
C LYS A 354 22.67 17.11 -9.83
N PRO A 355 22.79 16.14 -8.91
CA PRO A 355 22.09 14.87 -9.06
C PRO A 355 20.57 15.10 -9.14
N MET A 356 19.95 14.50 -10.14
CA MET A 356 18.48 14.42 -10.27
C MET A 356 18.02 13.09 -9.70
N LYS A 357 17.00 13.13 -8.85
CA LYS A 357 16.42 11.94 -8.26
C LYS A 357 15.28 11.41 -9.13
N GLY A 358 15.43 10.19 -9.64
CA GLY A 358 14.38 9.43 -10.31
C GLY A 358 13.34 8.98 -9.28
N MET A 359 12.04 9.13 -9.61
CA MET A 359 10.94 8.93 -8.67
C MET A 359 10.04 7.80 -9.12
N LEU A 360 9.92 6.74 -8.32
CA LEU A 360 9.13 5.55 -8.61
C LEU A 360 8.18 5.21 -7.46
N THR A 361 7.11 4.50 -7.78
CA THR A 361 6.29 3.81 -6.77
C THR A 361 6.75 2.36 -6.66
N GLY A 362 6.93 1.88 -5.44
CA GLY A 362 7.39 0.54 -5.16
C GLY A 362 6.32 -0.54 -5.36
N PRO A 363 6.75 -1.80 -5.52
CA PRO A 363 5.87 -2.92 -5.84
C PRO A 363 4.83 -3.21 -4.76
N VAL A 364 5.17 -3.00 -3.49
CA VAL A 364 4.24 -3.21 -2.37
C VAL A 364 3.11 -2.20 -2.41
N THR A 365 3.43 -0.93 -2.66
CA THR A 365 2.43 0.14 -2.75
C THR A 365 1.53 -0.05 -3.97
N ILE A 366 2.08 -0.42 -5.13
CA ILE A 366 1.30 -0.70 -6.34
C ILE A 366 0.32 -1.86 -6.09
N LEU A 367 0.77 -2.95 -5.47
CA LEU A 367 -0.08 -4.09 -5.13
C LEU A 367 -1.18 -3.68 -4.13
N ASN A 368 -0.80 -3.04 -3.02
CA ASN A 368 -1.68 -2.80 -1.88
C ASN A 368 -2.78 -1.76 -2.16
N TRP A 369 -2.53 -0.83 -3.07
CA TRP A 369 -3.51 0.19 -3.49
C TRP A 369 -4.21 -0.16 -4.81
N SER A 370 -4.10 -1.42 -5.24
CA SER A 370 -4.88 -2.00 -6.33
C SER A 370 -5.83 -3.07 -5.80
N PHE A 371 -6.80 -3.49 -6.61
CA PHE A 371 -7.52 -4.73 -6.39
C PHE A 371 -6.66 -5.89 -6.91
N PRO A 372 -6.08 -6.71 -6.03
CA PRO A 372 -5.19 -7.78 -6.44
C PRO A 372 -5.97 -8.92 -7.11
N ARG A 373 -5.32 -9.60 -8.04
CA ARG A 373 -5.84 -10.83 -8.65
C ARG A 373 -5.82 -11.99 -7.65
N GLU A 374 -6.72 -12.96 -7.85
CA GLU A 374 -6.88 -14.12 -6.95
C GLU A 374 -6.58 -15.48 -7.63
N ASP A 375 -6.15 -15.46 -8.90
CA ASP A 375 -5.85 -16.68 -9.67
C ASP A 375 -4.40 -17.15 -9.53
N ILE A 376 -3.52 -16.31 -9.01
CA ILE A 376 -2.14 -16.63 -8.60
C ILE A 376 -1.89 -16.20 -7.16
N SER A 377 -0.78 -16.64 -6.59
CA SER A 377 -0.42 -16.21 -5.23
C SER A 377 -0.06 -14.72 -5.18
N ILE A 378 -0.26 -14.09 -4.02
CA ILE A 378 0.13 -12.70 -3.82
C ILE A 378 1.66 -12.52 -3.95
N ARG A 379 2.45 -13.53 -3.57
CA ARG A 379 3.90 -13.57 -3.72
C ARG A 379 4.31 -13.53 -5.20
N GLU A 380 3.62 -14.27 -6.04
CA GLU A 380 3.85 -14.26 -7.49
C GLU A 380 3.42 -12.92 -8.10
N SER A 381 2.26 -12.39 -7.70
CA SER A 381 1.75 -11.12 -8.20
C SER A 381 2.70 -9.95 -7.88
N ILE A 382 3.22 -9.87 -6.65
CA ILE A 382 4.14 -8.79 -6.27
C ILE A 382 5.51 -8.93 -6.95
N ALA A 383 5.99 -10.15 -7.15
CA ALA A 383 7.26 -10.40 -7.83
C ALA A 383 7.21 -9.96 -9.30
N GLN A 384 6.07 -10.14 -9.98
CA GLN A 384 5.86 -9.62 -11.34
C GLN A 384 5.94 -8.08 -11.36
N ILE A 385 5.29 -7.41 -10.40
CA ILE A 385 5.35 -5.94 -10.27
C ILE A 385 6.79 -5.49 -9.99
N ALA A 386 7.49 -6.17 -9.07
CA ALA A 386 8.88 -5.86 -8.73
C ALA A 386 9.79 -5.96 -9.95
N LEU A 387 9.67 -7.00 -10.76
CA LEU A 387 10.44 -7.15 -11.99
C LEU A 387 10.11 -6.06 -13.03
N ALA A 388 8.85 -5.65 -13.14
CA ALA A 388 8.44 -4.58 -14.04
C ALA A 388 9.01 -3.22 -13.62
N ILE A 389 9.05 -2.92 -12.31
CA ILE A 389 9.66 -1.69 -11.79
C ILE A 389 11.20 -1.78 -11.80
N ARG A 390 11.78 -2.96 -11.60
CA ARG A 390 13.23 -3.19 -11.79
C ARG A 390 13.70 -2.74 -13.17
N ASP A 391 12.94 -2.99 -14.23
CA ASP A 391 13.28 -2.53 -15.57
C ASP A 391 13.35 -1.00 -15.66
N GLU A 392 12.46 -0.31 -14.97
CA GLU A 392 12.49 1.16 -14.89
C GLU A 392 13.70 1.66 -14.09
N VAL A 393 14.02 1.01 -12.98
CA VAL A 393 15.20 1.33 -12.14
C VAL A 393 16.50 1.21 -12.96
N LEU A 394 16.68 0.08 -13.65
CA LEU A 394 17.87 -0.18 -14.46
C LEU A 394 17.98 0.77 -15.65
N ASP A 395 16.85 1.14 -16.25
CA ASP A 395 16.81 2.06 -17.38
C ASP A 395 17.12 3.51 -16.94
N LEU A 396 16.64 3.95 -15.78
CA LEU A 396 17.04 5.21 -15.16
C LEU A 396 18.55 5.27 -14.93
N GLU A 397 19.13 4.23 -14.33
CA GLU A 397 20.58 4.14 -14.12
C GLU A 397 21.35 4.16 -15.44
N ALA A 398 20.92 3.38 -16.44
CA ALA A 398 21.55 3.32 -17.76
C ALA A 398 21.55 4.69 -18.47
N ASN A 399 20.57 5.54 -18.17
CA ASN A 399 20.46 6.91 -18.67
C ASN A 399 21.10 7.97 -17.75
N GLY A 400 21.93 7.56 -16.78
CA GLY A 400 22.77 8.45 -15.98
C GLY A 400 22.11 9.02 -14.72
N ILE A 401 20.95 8.53 -14.32
CA ILE A 401 20.30 8.90 -13.05
C ILE A 401 21.00 8.13 -11.90
N GLN A 402 21.68 8.86 -11.03
CA GLN A 402 22.51 8.29 -9.96
C GLN A 402 21.79 8.15 -8.61
N VAL A 403 20.65 8.79 -8.44
CA VAL A 403 19.80 8.69 -7.25
C VAL A 403 18.40 8.27 -7.69
N ILE A 404 17.90 7.16 -7.15
CA ILE A 404 16.59 6.62 -7.53
C ILE A 404 15.80 6.36 -6.26
N GLN A 405 14.63 6.98 -6.13
CA GLN A 405 13.72 6.79 -5.01
C GLN A 405 12.56 5.88 -5.42
N ILE A 406 12.31 4.87 -4.58
CA ILE A 406 11.25 3.87 -4.75
C ILE A 406 10.37 3.95 -3.52
N ASP A 407 9.19 4.57 -3.63
CA ASP A 407 8.32 4.88 -2.50
C ASP A 407 7.45 3.71 -2.09
N GLU A 408 7.52 3.33 -0.81
CA GLU A 408 6.70 2.26 -0.22
C GLU A 408 5.73 2.80 0.84
N ALA A 409 4.85 3.69 0.40
CA ALA A 409 3.86 4.36 1.26
C ALA A 409 2.88 3.39 1.95
N ALA A 410 2.60 2.24 1.33
CA ALA A 410 1.61 1.28 1.81
C ALA A 410 2.21 0.05 2.54
N LEU A 411 3.52 0.02 2.81
CA LEU A 411 4.17 -1.14 3.43
C LEU A 411 3.49 -1.53 4.75
N ARG A 412 3.31 -0.59 5.67
CA ARG A 412 2.71 -0.84 6.98
C ARG A 412 1.19 -1.04 6.94
N GLU A 413 0.52 -0.46 5.95
CA GLU A 413 -0.95 -0.43 5.87
C GLU A 413 -1.60 -1.82 5.75
N LYS A 414 -0.90 -2.78 5.16
CA LYS A 414 -1.39 -4.14 4.90
C LYS A 414 -0.75 -5.21 5.77
N LEU A 415 -0.06 -4.82 6.83
CA LEU A 415 0.37 -5.79 7.85
C LEU A 415 -0.83 -6.61 8.32
N PRO A 416 -0.69 -7.92 8.48
CA PRO A 416 -1.70 -8.74 9.14
C PRO A 416 -2.07 -8.17 10.50
N LEU A 417 -3.29 -8.35 10.94
CA LEU A 417 -3.72 -7.87 12.25
C LEU A 417 -2.95 -8.55 13.40
N ARG A 418 -2.56 -9.80 13.19
CA ARG A 418 -1.73 -10.55 14.13
C ARG A 418 -0.25 -10.28 13.90
N LYS A 419 0.46 -9.87 14.93
CA LYS A 419 1.92 -9.64 14.86
C LYS A 419 2.68 -10.94 14.57
N SER A 420 2.21 -12.05 15.11
CA SER A 420 2.77 -13.39 14.87
C SER A 420 2.77 -13.79 13.39
N ASP A 421 1.86 -13.23 12.59
CA ASP A 421 1.73 -13.53 11.16
C ASP A 421 2.50 -12.51 10.27
N TRP A 422 3.09 -11.43 10.83
CA TRP A 422 3.68 -10.34 10.03
C TRP A 422 4.79 -10.79 9.09
N TYR A 423 5.74 -11.59 9.58
CA TYR A 423 6.87 -12.04 8.75
C TYR A 423 6.46 -13.14 7.78
N THR A 424 5.77 -14.15 8.25
CA THR A 424 5.42 -15.33 7.44
C THR A 424 4.40 -15.02 6.35
N GLU A 425 3.46 -14.12 6.63
CA GLU A 425 2.33 -13.84 5.77
C GLU A 425 2.47 -12.57 4.92
N TYR A 426 3.41 -11.69 5.27
CA TYR A 426 3.50 -10.41 4.59
C TYR A 426 4.93 -9.85 4.42
N LEU A 427 5.65 -9.58 5.51
CA LEU A 427 6.94 -8.86 5.43
C LEU A 427 7.98 -9.61 4.61
N ASP A 428 8.05 -10.92 4.72
CA ASP A 428 8.98 -11.76 3.96
C ASP A 428 8.90 -11.49 2.44
N PHE A 429 7.70 -11.55 1.87
CA PHE A 429 7.56 -11.29 0.43
C PHE A 429 7.60 -9.80 0.07
N ALA A 430 7.15 -8.90 0.97
CA ALA A 430 7.15 -7.47 0.72
C ALA A 430 8.59 -6.91 0.66
N ILE A 431 9.43 -7.30 1.64
CA ILE A 431 10.85 -6.93 1.67
C ILE A 431 11.59 -7.52 0.48
N SER A 432 11.37 -8.82 0.19
CA SER A 432 11.97 -9.48 -0.96
C SER A 432 11.62 -8.78 -2.28
N ALA A 433 10.36 -8.38 -2.47
CA ALA A 433 9.93 -7.66 -3.67
C ALA A 433 10.61 -6.30 -3.82
N PHE A 434 10.77 -5.55 -2.73
CA PHE A 434 11.51 -4.29 -2.77
C PHE A 434 12.99 -4.52 -3.12
N ARG A 435 13.64 -5.50 -2.50
CA ARG A 435 15.03 -5.88 -2.81
C ARG A 435 15.20 -6.30 -4.27
N LEU A 436 14.29 -7.13 -4.80
CA LEU A 436 14.27 -7.54 -6.21
C LEU A 436 14.22 -6.34 -7.15
N THR A 437 13.49 -5.29 -6.78
CA THR A 437 13.32 -4.09 -7.60
C THR A 437 14.63 -3.33 -7.82
N HIS A 438 15.53 -3.28 -6.83
CA HIS A 438 16.72 -2.43 -6.90
C HIS A 438 18.07 -3.15 -6.88
N SER A 439 18.10 -4.44 -6.59
CA SER A 439 19.36 -5.19 -6.41
C SER A 439 20.27 -5.24 -7.64
N GLY A 440 19.75 -4.96 -8.83
CA GLY A 440 20.52 -4.99 -10.09
C GLY A 440 21.31 -3.72 -10.41
N VAL A 441 21.19 -2.65 -9.62
CA VAL A 441 21.93 -1.40 -9.89
C VAL A 441 23.39 -1.49 -9.43
N LYS A 442 24.23 -0.63 -9.99
CA LYS A 442 25.63 -0.49 -9.60
C LYS A 442 25.76 0.00 -8.16
N PRO A 443 26.88 -0.29 -7.50
CA PRO A 443 27.13 0.17 -6.11
C PRO A 443 27.09 1.68 -5.95
N GLU A 444 27.46 2.43 -6.97
CA GLU A 444 27.50 3.89 -7.02
C GLU A 444 26.12 4.53 -7.11
N THR A 445 25.11 3.81 -7.60
CA THR A 445 23.74 4.31 -7.69
C THR A 445 23.08 4.24 -6.30
N GLN A 446 22.61 5.38 -5.81
CA GLN A 446 22.01 5.48 -4.49
C GLN A 446 20.50 5.24 -4.56
N ILE A 447 20.02 4.27 -3.78
CA ILE A 447 18.61 3.92 -3.68
C ILE A 447 17.99 4.56 -2.44
N HIS A 448 16.99 5.41 -2.69
CA HIS A 448 16.16 6.00 -1.66
C HIS A 448 14.82 5.26 -1.56
N THR A 449 14.20 5.35 -0.40
CA THR A 449 12.78 5.02 -0.21
C THR A 449 12.11 6.06 0.67
N HIS A 450 10.79 6.17 0.56
CA HIS A 450 10.00 7.07 1.40
C HIS A 450 8.79 6.34 1.96
N MET A 451 8.51 6.60 3.24
CA MET A 451 7.35 6.07 3.95
C MET A 451 6.50 7.20 4.50
N CYS A 452 5.22 7.20 4.10
CA CYS A 452 4.24 8.16 4.58
C CYS A 452 3.52 7.65 5.85
N TYR A 453 3.00 8.55 6.66
CA TYR A 453 2.09 8.27 7.81
C TYR A 453 2.59 7.21 8.79
N SER A 454 3.83 7.25 9.19
CA SER A 454 4.45 6.07 9.77
C SER A 454 4.74 6.18 11.25
N GLU A 455 4.03 5.36 12.00
CA GLU A 455 4.52 4.77 13.25
C GLU A 455 5.06 3.38 12.90
N PHE A 456 6.34 3.25 12.51
CA PHE A 456 6.93 1.95 12.12
C PHE A 456 8.00 1.44 13.09
N THR A 457 7.94 1.92 14.31
CA THR A 457 8.82 1.47 15.40
C THR A 457 8.82 -0.06 15.53
N ASP A 458 7.68 -0.68 15.29
CA ASP A 458 7.45 -2.12 15.42
C ASP A 458 7.94 -2.97 14.22
N ILE A 459 8.32 -2.35 13.09
CA ILE A 459 8.86 -3.03 11.90
C ILE A 459 10.20 -2.46 11.43
N ILE A 460 10.91 -1.78 12.31
CA ILE A 460 12.16 -1.09 11.98
C ILE A 460 13.22 -2.05 11.40
N ALA A 461 13.35 -3.25 11.97
CA ALA A 461 14.27 -4.26 11.45
C ALA A 461 13.91 -4.69 10.03
N ALA A 462 12.61 -4.90 9.74
CA ALA A 462 12.14 -5.23 8.40
C ALA A 462 12.42 -4.09 7.40
N ILE A 463 12.34 -2.83 7.85
CA ILE A 463 12.66 -1.68 7.02
C ILE A 463 14.15 -1.60 6.71
N ASP A 464 15.01 -1.91 7.66
CA ASP A 464 16.46 -1.97 7.41
C ASP A 464 16.81 -3.11 6.45
N ASP A 465 16.09 -4.23 6.54
CA ASP A 465 16.22 -5.39 5.64
C ASP A 465 15.77 -5.09 4.19
N MET A 466 15.08 -3.98 3.92
CA MET A 466 14.83 -3.54 2.54
C MET A 466 16.11 -3.23 1.76
N ASP A 467 17.23 -3.01 2.46
CA ASP A 467 18.55 -2.69 1.92
C ASP A 467 18.58 -1.45 1.02
N ALA A 468 17.73 -0.46 1.28
CA ALA A 468 17.85 0.88 0.73
C ALA A 468 19.11 1.57 1.28
N ASP A 469 19.64 2.56 0.55
CA ASP A 469 20.78 3.36 1.02
C ASP A 469 20.32 4.54 1.89
N VAL A 470 19.14 5.13 1.57
CA VAL A 470 18.55 6.24 2.30
C VAL A 470 17.05 6.01 2.49
N ILE A 471 16.54 6.24 3.69
CA ILE A 471 15.10 6.26 3.97
C ILE A 471 14.64 7.63 4.46
N THR A 472 13.56 8.14 3.90
CA THR A 472 12.88 9.34 4.36
C THR A 472 11.50 9.03 4.92
N PHE A 473 11.07 9.75 5.96
CA PHE A 473 9.78 9.53 6.60
C PHE A 473 9.25 10.77 7.30
N GLU A 474 7.95 10.78 7.57
CA GLU A 474 7.29 11.84 8.32
C GLU A 474 7.70 11.76 9.81
N ALA A 475 8.26 12.83 10.35
CA ALA A 475 8.74 12.86 11.73
C ALA A 475 8.27 14.09 12.51
N SER A 476 7.85 15.16 11.83
CA SER A 476 7.57 16.45 12.46
C SER A 476 6.38 16.43 13.43
N ARG A 477 5.49 15.44 13.34
CA ARG A 477 4.29 15.32 14.20
C ARG A 477 4.44 14.32 15.35
N SER A 478 5.46 13.49 15.34
CA SER A 478 5.65 12.39 16.31
C SER A 478 6.62 12.76 17.44
N ASP A 479 6.94 14.04 17.63
CA ASP A 479 7.98 14.51 18.57
C ASP A 479 9.30 13.73 18.45
N LEU A 480 9.58 13.23 17.22
CA LEU A 480 10.79 12.48 16.88
C LEU A 480 10.99 11.17 17.67
N GLN A 481 9.94 10.59 18.26
CA GLN A 481 10.03 9.35 19.05
C GLN A 481 10.63 8.18 18.27
N ILE A 482 10.40 8.15 16.95
CA ILE A 482 10.96 7.12 16.07
C ILE A 482 12.51 7.09 16.10
N LEU A 483 13.16 8.21 16.39
CA LEU A 483 14.63 8.30 16.41
C LEU A 483 15.25 7.46 17.54
N ASP A 484 14.55 7.28 18.66
CA ASP A 484 15.02 6.40 19.72
C ASP A 484 15.02 4.95 19.26
N SER A 485 13.97 4.55 18.56
CA SER A 485 13.88 3.20 18.00
C SER A 485 14.93 2.92 16.91
N LEU A 486 15.28 3.91 16.07
CA LEU A 486 16.38 3.77 15.11
C LEU A 486 17.70 3.45 15.81
N ARG A 487 18.01 4.20 16.88
CA ARG A 487 19.23 4.00 17.67
C ARG A 487 19.24 2.65 18.40
N GLU A 488 18.13 2.28 19.04
CA GLU A 488 18.01 1.02 19.80
C GLU A 488 18.12 -0.21 18.92
N ASN A 489 17.70 -0.13 17.67
CA ASN A 489 17.79 -1.21 16.69
C ASN A 489 19.04 -1.15 15.83
N HIS A 490 20.02 -0.29 16.14
CA HIS A 490 21.27 -0.16 15.40
C HIS A 490 21.08 0.05 13.89
N PHE A 491 20.11 0.90 13.52
CA PHE A 491 19.73 1.14 12.14
C PHE A 491 20.90 1.67 11.31
N GLU A 492 21.23 1.00 10.21
CA GLU A 492 22.43 1.30 9.44
C GLU A 492 22.17 2.20 8.21
N THR A 493 20.94 2.24 7.73
CA THR A 493 20.52 3.06 6.59
C THR A 493 20.66 4.55 6.91
N GLU A 494 21.07 5.37 5.93
CA GLU A 494 21.00 6.83 6.06
C GLU A 494 19.54 7.27 6.16
N VAL A 495 19.26 8.31 6.94
CA VAL A 495 17.87 8.70 7.27
C VAL A 495 17.61 10.17 7.02
N GLY A 496 16.43 10.46 6.48
CA GLY A 496 15.88 11.81 6.32
C GLY A 496 14.54 11.94 7.06
N PRO A 497 14.57 12.14 8.39
CA PRO A 497 13.36 12.50 9.11
C PRO A 497 12.86 13.86 8.64
N GLY A 498 11.59 14.00 8.33
CA GLY A 498 11.02 15.25 7.89
C GLY A 498 11.19 16.36 8.92
N VAL A 499 11.67 17.53 8.48
CA VAL A 499 11.97 18.66 9.36
C VAL A 499 10.78 19.63 9.51
N TYR A 500 9.72 19.47 8.70
CA TYR A 500 8.48 20.22 8.82
C TYR A 500 7.27 19.52 8.21
N ASP A 501 6.09 19.79 8.80
CA ASP A 501 4.80 19.29 8.35
C ASP A 501 4.35 19.95 7.05
N ILE A 502 4.19 19.15 5.99
CA ILE A 502 3.73 19.65 4.69
C ILE A 502 2.21 19.89 4.64
N HIS A 503 1.45 19.36 5.58
CA HIS A 503 -0.01 19.53 5.64
C HIS A 503 -0.44 20.84 6.31
N SER A 504 0.46 21.43 7.09
CA SER A 504 0.26 22.77 7.65
C SER A 504 0.63 23.85 6.61
N PRO A 505 -0.20 24.88 6.37
CA PRO A 505 0.16 25.99 5.50
C PRO A 505 1.23 26.92 6.12
N ARG A 506 1.58 26.72 7.39
CA ARG A 506 2.59 27.50 8.08
C ARG A 506 3.98 27.29 7.47
N VAL A 507 4.73 28.37 7.30
CA VAL A 507 6.14 28.32 6.92
C VAL A 507 6.97 28.21 8.21
N PRO A 508 7.77 27.13 8.38
CA PRO A 508 8.65 27.00 9.54
C PRO A 508 9.78 28.04 9.49
N SER A 509 10.22 28.57 10.63
CA SER A 509 11.40 29.43 10.66
C SER A 509 12.69 28.62 10.52
N VAL A 510 13.79 29.29 10.17
CA VAL A 510 15.13 28.66 10.13
C VAL A 510 15.49 28.09 11.51
N GLU A 511 15.24 28.87 12.58
CA GLU A 511 15.53 28.47 13.97
C GLU A 511 14.75 27.20 14.38
N GLU A 512 13.46 27.10 14.02
CA GLU A 512 12.67 25.88 14.28
C GLU A 512 13.29 24.64 13.61
N ILE A 513 13.72 24.77 12.36
CA ILE A 513 14.35 23.67 11.63
C ILE A 513 15.73 23.34 12.22
N VAL A 514 16.54 24.33 12.55
CA VAL A 514 17.85 24.13 13.21
C VAL A 514 17.67 23.40 14.53
N ASN A 515 16.69 23.76 15.34
CA ASN A 515 16.38 23.07 16.60
C ASN A 515 15.97 21.60 16.36
N ALA A 516 15.14 21.33 15.35
CA ALA A 516 14.80 19.96 14.98
C ALA A 516 16.04 19.16 14.56
N LEU A 517 16.91 19.73 13.73
CA LEU A 517 18.15 19.09 13.31
C LEU A 517 19.11 18.83 14.49
N HIS A 518 19.21 19.73 15.46
CA HIS A 518 19.97 19.48 16.68
C HIS A 518 19.43 18.29 17.47
N ILE A 519 18.12 18.18 17.62
CA ILE A 519 17.50 17.01 18.28
C ILE A 519 17.81 15.73 17.50
N MET A 520 17.69 15.75 16.18
CA MET A 520 18.03 14.59 15.32
C MET A 520 19.48 14.16 15.50
N LEU A 521 20.42 15.10 15.55
CA LEU A 521 21.85 14.85 15.75
C LEU A 521 22.20 14.28 17.14
N THR A 522 21.31 14.32 18.12
CA THR A 522 21.50 13.59 19.38
C THR A 522 21.29 12.08 19.25
N LYS A 523 20.67 11.64 18.15
CA LYS A 523 20.21 10.26 17.92
C LYS A 523 20.77 9.63 16.64
N ILE A 524 21.10 10.43 15.65
CA ILE A 524 21.58 10.04 14.32
C ILE A 524 23.00 10.54 14.13
N GLU A 525 23.87 9.70 13.61
CA GLU A 525 25.22 10.07 13.23
C GLU A 525 25.18 11.14 12.11
N LYS A 526 26.05 12.14 12.23
CA LYS A 526 26.04 13.30 11.32
C LYS A 526 26.18 12.94 9.84
N ASP A 527 26.91 11.88 9.54
CA ASP A 527 27.17 11.42 8.19
C ASP A 527 26.03 10.55 7.60
N LYS A 528 24.98 10.27 8.39
CA LYS A 528 23.78 9.54 7.98
C LYS A 528 22.54 10.42 7.86
N LEU A 529 22.60 11.70 8.27
CA LEU A 529 21.43 12.57 8.33
C LEU A 529 21.20 13.32 7.02
N TRP A 530 20.00 13.17 6.43
CA TRP A 530 19.47 13.95 5.32
C TRP A 530 18.48 15.00 5.80
N VAL A 531 18.30 16.09 5.04
CA VAL A 531 17.39 17.18 5.35
C VAL A 531 16.32 17.30 4.26
N ASN A 532 15.09 17.02 4.63
CA ASN A 532 13.95 16.99 3.72
C ASN A 532 12.63 17.37 4.44
N PRO A 533 11.57 17.77 3.69
CA PRO A 533 10.22 17.88 4.24
C PRO A 533 9.65 16.51 4.64
N ASP A 534 8.56 16.50 5.43
CA ASP A 534 7.89 15.26 5.86
C ASP A 534 7.45 14.39 4.67
N CYS A 535 6.87 14.99 3.65
CA CYS A 535 6.33 14.25 2.51
C CYS A 535 6.34 15.11 1.23
N GLY A 536 5.77 14.60 0.14
CA GLY A 536 5.63 15.31 -1.12
C GLY A 536 4.82 16.60 -1.03
N LEU A 537 5.19 17.62 -1.79
CA LEU A 537 4.66 18.99 -1.71
C LEU A 537 3.41 19.25 -2.57
N LYS A 538 2.86 18.20 -3.17
CA LYS A 538 1.75 18.23 -4.14
C LYS A 538 0.54 19.05 -3.71
N THR A 539 0.20 19.05 -2.42
CA THR A 539 -1.01 19.68 -1.87
C THR A 539 -0.78 21.06 -1.30
N ARG A 540 0.48 21.50 -1.20
CA ARG A 540 0.84 22.85 -0.69
C ARG A 540 0.66 23.92 -1.77
N GLY A 541 0.55 25.17 -1.35
CA GLY A 541 0.64 26.31 -2.24
C GLY A 541 2.09 26.62 -2.64
N THR A 542 2.27 27.28 -3.78
CA THR A 542 3.61 27.54 -4.32
C THR A 542 4.44 28.46 -3.42
N LYS A 543 3.82 29.53 -2.87
CA LYS A 543 4.53 30.53 -2.03
C LYS A 543 5.06 29.94 -0.74
N GLU A 544 4.22 29.21 -0.01
CA GLU A 544 4.63 28.56 1.24
C GLU A 544 5.62 27.42 0.99
N THR A 545 5.53 26.72 -0.14
CA THR A 545 6.51 25.71 -0.54
C THR A 545 7.88 26.34 -0.73
N GLU A 546 7.98 27.39 -1.54
CA GLU A 546 9.23 28.08 -1.81
C GLU A 546 9.85 28.63 -0.51
N ALA A 547 9.06 29.35 0.30
CA ALA A 547 9.54 29.92 1.56
C ALA A 547 10.03 28.82 2.54
N SER A 548 9.30 27.71 2.65
CA SER A 548 9.71 26.61 3.54
C SER A 548 11.00 25.93 3.08
N LEU A 549 11.16 25.72 1.76
CA LEU A 549 12.38 25.12 1.23
C LEU A 549 13.61 26.05 1.37
N ARG A 550 13.44 27.37 1.21
CA ARG A 550 14.51 28.35 1.46
C ARG A 550 14.97 28.29 2.92
N ASN A 551 14.03 28.29 3.86
CA ASN A 551 14.35 28.18 5.28
C ASN A 551 15.01 26.83 5.62
N MET A 552 14.58 25.75 5.00
CA MET A 552 15.17 24.42 5.16
C MET A 552 16.64 24.37 4.69
N VAL A 553 16.93 24.92 3.52
CA VAL A 553 18.30 24.96 2.98
C VAL A 553 19.18 25.89 3.83
N GLU A 554 18.66 27.02 4.30
CA GLU A 554 19.44 27.92 5.17
C GLU A 554 19.74 27.25 6.52
N ALA A 555 18.76 26.57 7.12
CA ALA A 555 18.98 25.78 8.34
C ALA A 555 20.07 24.70 8.15
N ALA A 556 20.05 23.98 7.03
CA ALA A 556 21.11 23.00 6.71
C ALA A 556 22.48 23.65 6.59
N LYS A 557 22.59 24.85 6.00
CA LYS A 557 23.84 25.61 5.93
C LYS A 557 24.32 26.07 7.30
N GLU A 558 23.41 26.46 8.19
CA GLU A 558 23.76 26.84 9.56
C GLU A 558 24.32 25.66 10.34
N ILE A 559 23.69 24.50 10.27
CA ILE A 559 24.17 23.26 10.92
C ILE A 559 25.54 22.85 10.35
N ARG A 560 25.77 22.95 9.04
CA ARG A 560 27.07 22.68 8.40
C ARG A 560 28.21 23.55 8.94
N LYS A 561 27.92 24.78 9.37
CA LYS A 561 28.94 25.67 9.96
C LYS A 561 29.29 25.31 11.41
N GLN A 562 28.41 24.57 12.09
CA GLN A 562 28.53 24.18 13.49
C GLN A 562 29.10 22.76 13.66
N ALA A 563 29.02 21.91 12.62
CA ALA A 563 29.51 20.54 12.61
C ALA A 563 30.99 20.43 12.27
#